data_7a3ca381a25cfd8abb5483d0d7f98bd5
#
_entry.id   7a3ca381a25cfd8abb5483d0d7f98bd5
#
_cell.length_a   1.000
_cell.length_b   1.000
_cell.length_c   1.000
_cell.angle_alpha   90.00
_cell.angle_beta   90.00
_cell.angle_gamma   90.00
#
_symmetry.space_group_name_H-M   'P 1'
#
loop_
_entity.id
_entity.type
_entity.pdbx_description
1 polymer ?
#
loop_
_entity_poly.entity_id
_entity_poly.type
_entity_poly.pdbx_seq_one_letter_code
_entity_poly.pdbx_strand_id
1 'polypeptide(L)'
;MKYHRMTIHIYYIIQRKKNLEKKELVKNKNQIDQNIINKKFEVLDARSRGRFEGRDPEPRKELMSGSIPNSMCLPYKECINNDNSFKKINELKYTFEKILGPKLPTNVVFSCGSGVTASVLALAISLINNKYLPRVYDGSWAEYGRIKK
;
A
#
# COMPACT_ATOMS: atom_id res chain seq x y z
N MET A 1 25.54 -4.05 13.97
CA MET A 1 24.44 -4.41 14.90
C MET A 1 23.02 -3.95 14.50
N LYS A 2 22.82 -2.91 13.69
CA LYS A 2 21.47 -2.44 13.25
C LYS A 2 20.77 -3.39 12.28
N TYR A 3 21.49 -4.07 11.39
CA TYR A 3 20.91 -5.00 10.39
C TYR A 3 20.30 -6.26 11.03
N HIS A 4 20.86 -6.71 12.15
CA HIS A 4 20.38 -7.93 12.83
C HIS A 4 18.97 -7.77 13.42
N ARG A 5 18.63 -6.61 13.95
CA ARG A 5 17.27 -6.32 14.50
C ARG A 5 16.21 -6.25 13.40
N MET A 6 16.54 -5.67 12.25
CA MET A 6 15.60 -5.54 11.12
C MET A 6 15.33 -6.89 10.47
N THR A 7 16.37 -7.73 10.30
CA THR A 7 16.25 -9.10 9.78
C THR A 7 15.40 -9.97 10.70
N ILE A 8 15.58 -9.87 12.02
CA ILE A 8 14.78 -10.59 13.02
C ILE A 8 13.32 -10.13 12.99
N HIS A 9 13.07 -8.84 12.84
CA HIS A 9 11.71 -8.30 12.79
C HIS A 9 10.97 -8.73 11.53
N ILE A 10 11.62 -8.69 10.37
CA ILE A 10 11.11 -9.21 9.10
C ILE A 10 10.85 -10.72 9.21
N TYR A 11 11.78 -11.49 9.77
CA TYR A 11 11.62 -12.92 9.99
C TYR A 11 10.43 -13.23 10.91
N TYR A 12 10.24 -12.46 11.99
CA TYR A 12 9.12 -12.61 12.91
C TYR A 12 7.78 -12.28 12.24
N ILE A 13 7.75 -11.23 11.42
CA ILE A 13 6.58 -10.88 10.61
C ILE A 13 6.26 -12.00 9.62
N ILE A 14 7.27 -12.56 8.95
CA ILE A 14 7.11 -13.67 8.00
C ILE A 14 6.61 -14.93 8.68
N GLN A 15 7.18 -15.31 9.84
CA GLN A 15 6.78 -16.52 10.58
C GLN A 15 5.35 -16.40 11.14
N ARG A 16 4.96 -15.24 11.65
CA ARG A 16 3.60 -15.00 12.15
C ARG A 16 2.55 -15.05 11.02
N LYS A 17 2.93 -14.71 9.81
CA LYS A 17 2.09 -14.74 8.60
C LYS A 17 1.93 -16.11 7.97
N LYS A 18 2.75 -17.10 8.32
CA LYS A 18 2.55 -18.49 7.89
C LYS A 18 1.21 -19.07 8.36
N ASN A 19 0.63 -18.49 9.42
CA ASN A 19 -0.66 -18.88 9.98
C ASN A 19 -1.84 -18.04 9.49
N LEU A 20 -1.60 -16.97 8.70
CA LEU A 20 -2.65 -16.19 8.07
C LEU A 20 -2.96 -16.79 6.70
N GLU A 21 -4.23 -17.06 6.44
CA GLU A 21 -4.64 -17.47 5.11
C GLU A 21 -4.21 -16.41 4.09
N LYS A 22 -3.49 -16.81 3.05
CA LYS A 22 -3.01 -15.93 1.97
C LYS A 22 -4.11 -15.05 1.38
N LYS A 23 -5.36 -15.53 1.42
CA LYS A 23 -6.56 -14.81 0.98
C LYS A 23 -6.84 -13.51 1.73
N GLU A 24 -6.40 -13.38 2.99
CA GLU A 24 -6.60 -12.14 3.76
C GLU A 24 -5.63 -11.03 3.36
N LEU A 25 -4.47 -11.39 2.84
CA LEU A 25 -3.41 -10.44 2.51
C LEU A 25 -3.51 -9.91 1.07
N VAL A 26 -4.25 -10.59 0.21
CA VAL A 26 -4.44 -10.19 -1.19
C VAL A 26 -5.90 -9.88 -1.44
N LYS A 27 -6.16 -8.69 -1.96
CA LYS A 27 -7.48 -8.25 -2.40
C LYS A 27 -7.59 -8.32 -3.92
N ASN A 28 -8.75 -8.72 -4.41
CA ASN A 28 -9.06 -8.74 -5.84
C ASN A 28 -9.94 -7.55 -6.25
N LYS A 29 -10.12 -7.36 -7.55
CA LYS A 29 -10.89 -6.25 -8.11
C LYS A 29 -12.32 -6.18 -7.57
N ASN A 30 -13.01 -7.31 -7.45
CA ASN A 30 -14.39 -7.35 -6.94
C ASN A 30 -14.48 -6.82 -5.50
N GLN A 31 -13.51 -7.16 -4.64
CA GLN A 31 -13.44 -6.64 -3.27
C GLN A 31 -13.17 -5.13 -3.24
N ILE A 32 -12.36 -4.61 -4.17
CA ILE A 32 -12.15 -3.16 -4.34
C ILE A 32 -13.43 -2.48 -4.80
N ASP A 33 -14.10 -3.00 -5.82
CA ASP A 33 -15.36 -2.45 -6.33
C ASP A 33 -16.45 -2.40 -5.22
N GLN A 34 -16.60 -3.47 -4.46
CA GLN A 34 -17.50 -3.49 -3.30
C GLN A 34 -17.11 -2.48 -2.22
N ASN A 35 -15.81 -2.27 -2.00
CA ASN A 35 -15.33 -1.35 -0.99
C ASN A 35 -15.61 0.13 -1.32
N ILE A 36 -15.73 0.49 -2.60
CA ILE A 36 -16.14 1.84 -3.02
C ILE A 36 -17.51 2.19 -2.42
N ILE A 37 -18.39 1.20 -2.29
CA ILE A 37 -19.75 1.37 -1.75
C ILE A 37 -19.77 1.21 -0.23
N ASN A 38 -19.20 0.13 0.29
CA ASN A 38 -19.37 -0.27 1.69
C ASN A 38 -18.28 0.24 2.64
N LYS A 39 -17.18 0.77 2.11
CA LYS A 39 -16.08 1.42 2.85
C LYS A 39 -15.54 0.59 4.04
N LYS A 40 -15.35 -0.71 3.85
CA LYS A 40 -14.87 -1.63 4.89
C LYS A 40 -13.38 -1.49 5.20
N PHE A 41 -12.61 -0.91 4.29
CA PHE A 41 -11.19 -0.67 4.45
C PHE A 41 -10.74 0.58 3.68
N GLU A 42 -9.65 1.17 4.13
CA GLU A 42 -8.99 2.26 3.42
C GLU A 42 -8.14 1.72 2.27
N VAL A 43 -8.11 2.43 1.15
CA VAL A 43 -7.23 2.10 0.01
C VAL A 43 -6.18 3.19 -0.12
N LEU A 44 -4.90 2.78 -0.10
CA LEU A 44 -3.76 3.70 -0.18
C LEU A 44 -2.92 3.38 -1.43
N ASP A 45 -2.81 4.36 -2.33
CA ASP A 45 -2.08 4.25 -3.59
C ASP A 45 -0.64 4.74 -3.45
N ALA A 46 0.31 3.90 -3.80
CA ALA A 46 1.74 4.15 -3.68
C ALA A 46 2.38 4.88 -4.87
N ARG A 47 1.60 5.19 -5.93
CA ARG A 47 2.09 5.92 -7.11
C ARG A 47 2.47 7.36 -6.75
N SER A 48 3.13 8.06 -7.68
CA SER A 48 3.31 9.51 -7.56
C SER A 48 1.97 10.24 -7.49
N ARG A 49 1.95 11.40 -6.82
CA ARG A 49 0.73 12.22 -6.71
C ARG A 49 0.21 12.63 -8.08
N GLY A 50 1.09 13.00 -9.01
CA GLY A 50 0.68 13.40 -10.35
C GLY A 50 -0.04 12.29 -11.12
N ARG A 51 0.43 11.04 -11.03
CA ARG A 51 -0.26 9.89 -11.62
C ARG A 51 -1.59 9.60 -10.91
N PHE A 52 -1.61 9.64 -9.59
CA PHE A 52 -2.82 9.45 -8.78
C PHE A 52 -3.92 10.48 -9.12
N GLU A 53 -3.55 11.73 -9.27
CA GLU A 53 -4.45 12.84 -9.59
C GLU A 53 -4.80 12.94 -11.08
N GLY A 54 -4.18 12.12 -11.92
CA GLY A 54 -4.40 12.13 -13.37
C GLY A 54 -3.70 13.26 -14.12
N ARG A 55 -2.81 14.01 -13.47
CA ARG A 55 -2.01 15.09 -14.09
C ARG A 55 -0.86 14.57 -14.92
N ASP A 56 -0.24 13.47 -14.47
CA ASP A 56 0.84 12.81 -15.19
C ASP A 56 0.28 11.64 -16.01
N PRO A 57 0.82 11.37 -17.21
CA PRO A 57 0.40 10.26 -18.03
C PRO A 57 0.78 8.92 -17.38
N GLU A 58 -0.04 7.90 -17.63
CA GLU A 58 0.33 6.53 -17.31
C GLU A 58 1.42 6.00 -18.26
N PRO A 59 2.39 5.20 -17.77
CA PRO A 59 3.42 4.61 -18.60
C PRO A 59 2.88 3.65 -19.67
N ARG A 60 1.68 3.10 -19.44
CA ARG A 60 1.00 2.17 -20.34
C ARG A 60 -0.19 2.86 -21.00
N LYS A 61 -0.21 2.88 -22.33
CA LYS A 61 -1.24 3.57 -23.12
C LYS A 61 -2.65 3.01 -22.95
N GLU A 62 -2.76 1.74 -22.53
CA GLU A 62 -4.04 1.07 -22.29
C GLU A 62 -4.67 1.40 -20.92
N LEU A 63 -4.04 2.26 -20.13
CA LEU A 63 -4.55 2.66 -18.83
C LEU A 63 -5.12 4.08 -18.86
N MET A 64 -6.24 4.25 -18.17
CA MET A 64 -6.81 5.56 -17.89
C MET A 64 -5.89 6.35 -16.93
N SER A 65 -5.98 7.67 -16.95
CA SER A 65 -5.42 8.52 -15.90
C SER A 65 -6.36 8.58 -14.69
N GLY A 66 -5.82 8.82 -13.50
CA GLY A 66 -6.59 8.97 -12.27
C GLY A 66 -6.33 7.87 -11.23
N SER A 67 -7.31 7.60 -10.39
CA SER A 67 -7.19 6.71 -9.23
C SER A 67 -8.47 5.93 -8.94
N ILE A 68 -8.36 4.92 -8.08
CA ILE A 68 -9.51 4.18 -7.57
C ILE A 68 -10.38 5.15 -6.74
N PRO A 69 -11.70 5.20 -6.95
CA PRO A 69 -12.59 6.06 -6.16
C PRO A 69 -12.45 5.81 -4.65
N ASN A 70 -12.49 6.88 -3.85
CA ASN A 70 -12.32 6.88 -2.40
C ASN A 70 -10.93 6.40 -1.92
N SER A 71 -9.94 6.24 -2.79
CA SER A 71 -8.56 5.97 -2.37
C SER A 71 -7.82 7.25 -2.00
N MET A 72 -6.75 7.09 -1.22
CA MET A 72 -5.83 8.15 -0.84
C MET A 72 -4.44 7.87 -1.43
N CYS A 73 -3.61 8.89 -1.53
CA CYS A 73 -2.27 8.77 -2.09
C CYS A 73 -1.19 8.94 -1.02
N LEU A 74 -0.31 7.95 -0.94
CA LEU A 74 0.96 8.04 -0.24
C LEU A 74 2.08 7.50 -1.15
N PRO A 75 2.83 8.36 -1.85
CA PRO A 75 3.95 7.89 -2.66
C PRO A 75 4.93 7.06 -1.84
N TYR A 76 5.27 5.86 -2.31
CA TYR A 76 6.13 4.94 -1.56
C TYR A 76 7.49 5.56 -1.17
N LYS A 77 7.98 6.49 -1.98
CA LYS A 77 9.23 7.22 -1.71
C LYS A 77 9.21 8.01 -0.40
N GLU A 78 8.03 8.38 0.10
CA GLU A 78 7.89 9.05 1.39
C GLU A 78 8.17 8.13 2.59
N CYS A 79 8.20 6.81 2.38
CA CYS A 79 8.51 5.82 3.41
C CYS A 79 9.97 5.34 3.41
N ILE A 80 10.78 5.75 2.43
CA ILE A 80 12.17 5.30 2.28
C ILE A 80 13.15 6.48 2.28
N ASN A 81 14.38 6.20 2.71
CA ASN A 81 15.52 7.13 2.66
C ASN A 81 16.20 7.11 1.29
N ASN A 82 17.13 8.04 1.06
CA ASN A 82 17.88 8.12 -0.19
C ASN A 82 18.76 6.87 -0.46
N ASP A 83 19.13 6.13 0.59
CA ASP A 83 19.87 4.86 0.50
C ASP A 83 18.96 3.64 0.27
N ASN A 84 17.68 3.87 -0.03
CA ASN A 84 16.63 2.86 -0.19
C ASN A 84 16.29 2.04 1.07
N SER A 85 16.76 2.44 2.24
CA SER A 85 16.30 1.87 3.51
C SER A 85 14.95 2.47 3.92
N PHE A 86 14.18 1.75 4.74
CA PHE A 86 12.98 2.34 5.36
C PHE A 86 13.35 3.44 6.34
N LYS A 87 12.53 4.48 6.39
CA LYS A 87 12.60 5.49 7.45
C LYS A 87 12.41 4.87 8.83
N LYS A 88 12.79 5.59 9.89
CA LYS A 88 12.60 5.15 11.27
C LYS A 88 11.11 4.97 11.57
N ILE A 89 10.78 4.11 12.52
CA ILE A 89 9.39 3.77 12.88
C ILE A 89 8.56 5.02 13.21
N ASN A 90 9.12 5.98 13.95
CA ASN A 90 8.42 7.23 14.29
C ASN A 90 8.13 8.09 13.05
N GLU A 91 9.05 8.14 12.09
CA GLU A 91 8.86 8.87 10.83
C GLU A 91 7.84 8.17 9.94
N LEU A 92 7.87 6.83 9.85
CA LEU A 92 6.85 6.05 9.16
C LEU A 92 5.47 6.29 9.77
N LYS A 93 5.35 6.19 11.09
CA LYS A 93 4.09 6.45 11.79
C LYS A 93 3.54 7.83 11.46
N TYR A 94 4.36 8.88 11.59
CA TYR A 94 3.98 10.24 11.23
C TYR A 94 3.53 10.36 9.77
N THR A 95 4.26 9.72 8.84
CA THR A 95 3.93 9.73 7.41
C THR A 95 2.55 9.13 7.14
N PHE A 96 2.22 7.99 7.76
CA PHE A 96 0.90 7.37 7.63
C PHE A 96 -0.20 8.18 8.33
N GLU A 97 0.06 8.73 9.52
CA GLU A 97 -0.90 9.54 10.27
C GLU A 97 -1.32 10.82 9.53
N LYS A 98 -0.44 11.41 8.74
CA LYS A 98 -0.78 12.58 7.88
C LYS A 98 -1.86 12.27 6.84
N ILE A 99 -1.95 11.03 6.39
CA ILE A 99 -2.88 10.61 5.34
C ILE A 99 -4.12 9.94 5.94
N LEU A 100 -3.91 9.04 6.90
CA LEU A 100 -4.94 8.18 7.47
C LEU A 100 -5.55 8.71 8.79
N GLY A 101 -5.00 9.80 9.31
CA GLY A 101 -5.40 10.38 10.59
C GLY A 101 -4.61 9.84 11.78
N PRO A 102 -4.71 10.49 12.95
CA PRO A 102 -3.87 10.23 14.12
C PRO A 102 -4.09 8.85 14.75
N LYS A 103 -5.24 8.24 14.49
CA LYS A 103 -5.52 6.85 14.86
C LYS A 103 -5.50 6.00 13.62
N LEU A 104 -4.35 5.38 13.33
CA LEU A 104 -4.19 4.55 12.15
C LEU A 104 -5.21 3.40 12.12
N PRO A 105 -5.97 3.26 11.03
CA PRO A 105 -6.89 2.13 10.88
C PRO A 105 -6.10 0.82 10.73
N THR A 106 -6.63 -0.27 11.27
CA THR A 106 -6.04 -1.60 11.14
C THR A 106 -6.37 -2.27 9.80
N ASN A 107 -7.31 -1.70 9.06
CA ASN A 107 -7.83 -2.26 7.82
C ASN A 107 -7.48 -1.38 6.63
N VAL A 108 -6.23 -1.47 6.18
CA VAL A 108 -5.71 -0.73 5.02
C VAL A 108 -5.29 -1.71 3.95
N VAL A 109 -5.62 -1.40 2.70
CA VAL A 109 -5.22 -2.14 1.51
C VAL A 109 -4.36 -1.23 0.63
N PHE A 110 -3.23 -1.72 0.19
CA PHE A 110 -2.29 -0.95 -0.62
C PHE A 110 -2.41 -1.29 -2.09
N SER A 111 -2.39 -0.28 -2.93
CA SER A 111 -2.41 -0.36 -4.38
C SER A 111 -1.26 0.47 -4.98
N CYS A 112 -0.93 0.25 -6.23
CA CYS A 112 -0.01 1.11 -6.99
C CYS A 112 -0.25 0.97 -8.51
N GLY A 113 0.79 1.03 -9.32
CA GLY A 113 0.68 0.76 -10.77
C GLY A 113 0.47 -0.71 -11.09
N SER A 114 1.23 -1.61 -10.45
CA SER A 114 1.28 -3.05 -10.75
C SER A 114 1.47 -3.96 -9.53
N GLY A 115 1.17 -3.48 -8.32
CA GLY A 115 1.34 -4.23 -7.06
C GLY A 115 2.73 -4.12 -6.42
N VAL A 116 3.77 -3.79 -7.17
CA VAL A 116 5.16 -3.80 -6.68
C VAL A 116 5.41 -2.77 -5.58
N THR A 117 5.18 -1.48 -5.85
CA THR A 117 5.43 -0.41 -4.85
C THR A 117 4.36 -0.36 -3.75
N ALA A 118 3.19 -0.96 -3.98
CA ALA A 118 2.19 -1.22 -2.95
C ALA A 118 2.76 -2.08 -1.82
N SER A 119 3.60 -3.08 -2.15
CA SER A 119 4.26 -3.94 -1.16
C SER A 119 5.24 -3.17 -0.26
N VAL A 120 5.83 -2.09 -0.74
CA VAL A 120 6.68 -1.20 0.08
C VAL A 120 5.87 -0.54 1.18
N LEU A 121 4.70 0.04 0.86
CA LEU A 121 3.80 0.64 1.86
C LEU A 121 3.24 -0.42 2.81
N ALA A 122 2.86 -1.58 2.29
CA ALA A 122 2.35 -2.69 3.08
C ALA A 122 3.37 -3.18 4.12
N LEU A 123 4.66 -3.24 3.75
CA LEU A 123 5.73 -3.56 4.69
C LEU A 123 5.97 -2.40 5.66
N ALA A 124 6.02 -1.15 5.17
CA ALA A 124 6.26 0.02 6.00
C ALA A 124 5.25 0.14 7.15
N ILE A 125 3.95 -0.01 6.90
CA ILE A 125 2.94 0.05 7.97
C ILE A 125 3.09 -1.11 8.96
N SER A 126 3.48 -2.29 8.51
CA SER A 126 3.67 -3.45 9.37
C SER A 126 4.92 -3.34 10.25
N LEU A 127 5.88 -2.47 9.90
CA LEU A 127 7.04 -2.13 10.75
C LEU A 127 6.66 -1.24 11.94
N ILE A 128 5.60 -0.45 11.83
CA ILE A 128 5.12 0.43 12.90
C ILE A 128 4.57 -0.41 14.05
N ASN A 129 3.71 -1.37 13.72
CA ASN A 129 3.14 -2.31 14.69
C ASN A 129 2.66 -3.57 13.97
N ASN A 130 2.86 -4.73 14.60
CA ASN A 130 2.49 -6.03 14.04
C ASN A 130 0.98 -6.26 13.87
N LYS A 131 0.14 -5.43 14.45
CA LYS A 131 -1.33 -5.46 14.24
C LYS A 131 -1.72 -4.99 12.83
N TYR A 132 -0.87 -4.22 12.15
CA TYR A 132 -1.12 -3.77 10.79
C TYR A 132 -0.72 -4.84 9.80
N LEU A 133 -1.69 -5.45 9.14
CA LEU A 133 -1.44 -6.48 8.14
C LEU A 133 -1.10 -5.86 6.78
N PRO A 134 -0.10 -6.41 6.06
CA PRO A 134 0.32 -5.90 4.75
C PRO A 134 -0.61 -6.39 3.64
N ARG A 135 -1.81 -5.85 3.56
CA ARG A 135 -2.79 -6.21 2.54
C ARG A 135 -2.53 -5.45 1.25
N VAL A 136 -2.54 -6.15 0.13
CA VAL A 136 -2.28 -5.57 -1.20
C VAL A 136 -3.41 -5.93 -2.16
N TYR A 137 -3.83 -4.95 -2.95
CA TYR A 137 -4.56 -5.18 -4.17
C TYR A 137 -3.55 -5.45 -5.29
N ASP A 138 -3.33 -6.72 -5.61
CA ASP A 138 -2.27 -7.15 -6.53
C ASP A 138 -2.48 -6.62 -7.95
N GLY A 139 -3.71 -6.66 -8.47
CA GLY A 139 -4.04 -6.12 -9.80
C GLY A 139 -3.75 -4.63 -9.95
N SER A 140 -3.90 -3.87 -8.87
CA SER A 140 -3.58 -2.44 -8.81
C SER A 140 -4.19 -1.63 -9.97
N TRP A 141 -3.58 -0.50 -10.32
CA TRP A 141 -4.07 0.33 -11.43
C TRP A 141 -3.98 -0.37 -12.79
N ALA A 142 -3.03 -1.29 -12.97
CA ALA A 142 -2.90 -2.07 -14.20
C ALA A 142 -4.14 -2.92 -14.52
N GLU A 143 -4.88 -3.33 -13.50
CA GLU A 143 -6.17 -4.01 -13.65
C GLU A 143 -7.34 -3.02 -13.60
N TYR A 144 -7.36 -2.16 -12.57
CA TYR A 144 -8.48 -1.26 -12.31
C TYR A 144 -8.65 -0.19 -13.39
N GLY A 145 -7.55 0.45 -13.78
CA GLY A 145 -7.50 1.55 -14.75
C GLY A 145 -7.52 1.12 -16.22
N ARG A 146 -7.70 -0.16 -16.51
CA ARG A 146 -7.69 -0.66 -17.90
C ARG A 146 -8.87 -0.11 -18.68
N ILE A 147 -8.59 0.50 -19.84
CA ILE A 147 -9.59 0.96 -20.79
C ILE A 147 -10.32 -0.27 -21.34
N LYS A 148 -11.63 -0.32 -21.13
CA LYS A 148 -12.47 -1.35 -21.75
C LYS A 148 -12.56 -1.03 -23.24
N LYS A 149 -12.16 -1.98 -24.08
CA LYS A 149 -12.39 -1.93 -25.51
C LYS A 149 -13.85 -2.24 -25.81
#